data_bcd27321d553dd99a0438ca08af35da6
#
_entry.id   bcd27321d553dd99a0438ca08af35da6
#
_cell.length_a   1.000
_cell.length_b   1.000
_cell.length_c   1.000
_cell.angle_alpha   90.00
_cell.angle_beta   90.00
_cell.angle_gamma   90.00
#
_symmetry.space_group_name_H-M   'P 1'
#
loop_
_entity.id
_entity.type
_entity.pdbx_description
1 polymer ?
#
loop_
_entity_poly.entity_id
_entity_poly.type
_entity_poly.pdbx_seq_one_letter_code
_entity_poly.pdbx_strand_id
1 'polypeptide(L)'
;MTVPVDLAPYGARPPDAFVRAILAFTRRLPANGLGFRMSTPYRRLAINWLNEQPVDTVLWNARMRLYPARNSCEKNALFTPQAFDVIERNVLGAAIDSCVRASKRFTFVDIGANVGLYSLFVASRGGTHARVLAVEPQPGIVERLMFNVRSNPGFDITVLPVAVTDREGEIDLVIQVRDRAGSHVDRGEARAHDGERLHVPTRPLLALLAEANIAAIDALKIDIEGAEDLALAPFLRAAPPTLLPRIMLLEERPDWETDLYVLLRERGYVQAERSRFNLVFRVP
;
A
#
# COMPACT_ATOMS: atom_id res chain seq x y z
N MET A 1 10.88 -13.87 -14.62
CA MET A 1 11.62 -14.44 -13.47
C MET A 1 11.46 -13.55 -12.25
N THR A 2 10.98 -14.10 -11.16
CA THR A 2 10.90 -13.39 -9.88
C THR A 2 12.31 -13.15 -9.35
N VAL A 3 12.68 -11.90 -9.04
CA VAL A 3 13.91 -11.64 -8.28
C VAL A 3 13.75 -12.29 -6.92
N PRO A 4 14.63 -13.22 -6.52
CA PRO A 4 14.55 -13.84 -5.21
C PRO A 4 14.58 -12.75 -4.13
N VAL A 5 13.77 -12.91 -3.10
CA VAL A 5 13.82 -12.02 -1.94
C VAL A 5 15.13 -12.25 -1.20
N ASP A 6 15.86 -11.19 -0.97
CA ASP A 6 17.07 -11.25 -0.16
C ASP A 6 16.69 -11.39 1.32
N LEU A 7 16.92 -12.58 1.88
CA LEU A 7 16.59 -12.93 3.26
C LEU A 7 17.71 -12.64 4.26
N ALA A 8 18.83 -12.03 3.84
CA ALA A 8 19.86 -11.58 4.77
C ALA A 8 19.25 -10.64 5.83
N PRO A 9 19.72 -10.65 7.08
CA PRO A 9 19.15 -9.81 8.15
C PRO A 9 19.07 -8.34 7.75
N TYR A 10 18.09 -7.60 8.29
CA TYR A 10 18.02 -6.15 8.12
C TYR A 10 19.35 -5.51 8.58
N GLY A 11 19.86 -4.57 7.79
CA GLY A 11 21.17 -3.96 7.97
C GLY A 11 22.27 -4.60 7.12
N ALA A 12 22.00 -5.74 6.46
CA ALA A 12 22.96 -6.38 5.56
C ALA A 12 23.08 -5.69 4.18
N ARG A 13 22.13 -4.82 3.83
CA ARG A 13 22.07 -4.09 2.57
C ARG A 13 22.02 -2.56 2.78
N PRO A 14 22.96 -1.98 3.54
CA PRO A 14 23.00 -0.54 3.70
C PRO A 14 23.33 0.14 2.36
N PRO A 15 22.78 1.32 2.07
CA PRO A 15 23.22 2.09 0.91
C PRO A 15 24.71 2.44 1.05
N ASP A 16 25.49 2.29 -0.02
CA ASP A 16 26.88 2.72 -0.04
C ASP A 16 27.01 4.26 0.01
N ALA A 17 28.24 4.77 0.00
CA ALA A 17 28.48 6.20 0.14
C ALA A 17 27.86 7.01 -1.03
N PHE A 18 27.88 6.46 -2.24
CA PHE A 18 27.34 7.12 -3.42
C PHE A 18 25.81 7.20 -3.36
N VAL A 19 25.12 6.08 -3.10
CA VAL A 19 23.67 6.03 -2.95
C VAL A 19 23.23 6.88 -1.74
N ARG A 20 23.96 6.86 -0.60
CA ARG A 20 23.68 7.72 0.55
C ARG A 20 23.71 9.21 0.20
N ALA A 21 24.70 9.66 -0.59
CA ALA A 21 24.78 11.05 -1.02
C ALA A 21 23.56 11.44 -1.86
N ILE A 22 23.14 10.58 -2.80
CA ILE A 22 21.95 10.81 -3.61
C ILE A 22 20.69 10.85 -2.75
N LEU A 23 20.51 9.91 -1.82
CA LEU A 23 19.38 9.90 -0.90
C LEU A 23 19.35 11.17 -0.03
N ALA A 24 20.49 11.60 0.51
CA ALA A 24 20.60 12.83 1.30
C ALA A 24 20.20 14.07 0.49
N PHE A 25 20.56 14.11 -0.78
CA PHE A 25 20.18 15.21 -1.68
C PHE A 25 18.69 15.16 -2.04
N THR A 26 18.19 14.03 -2.56
CA THR A 26 16.82 13.92 -3.06
C THR A 26 15.77 14.09 -1.96
N ARG A 27 16.07 13.66 -0.74
CA ARG A 27 15.19 13.80 0.43
C ARG A 27 15.10 15.23 0.98
N ARG A 28 15.98 16.14 0.54
CA ARG A 28 15.92 17.58 0.87
C ARG A 28 15.20 18.41 -0.19
N LEU A 29 14.87 17.82 -1.33
CA LEU A 29 14.16 18.54 -2.39
C LEU A 29 12.72 18.84 -1.95
N PRO A 30 12.11 19.91 -2.50
CA PRO A 30 10.72 20.25 -2.20
C PRO A 30 9.76 19.10 -2.48
N ALA A 31 8.73 18.95 -1.64
CA ALA A 31 7.67 17.96 -1.79
C ALA A 31 6.64 18.36 -2.85
N ASN A 32 7.09 18.67 -4.07
CA ASN A 32 6.26 19.12 -5.18
C ASN A 32 6.79 18.61 -6.52
N GLY A 33 6.10 18.94 -7.62
CA GLY A 33 6.48 18.51 -8.97
C GLY A 33 7.88 18.97 -9.42
N LEU A 34 8.35 20.12 -8.94
CA LEU A 34 9.71 20.59 -9.24
C LEU A 34 10.76 19.71 -8.57
N GLY A 35 10.61 19.45 -7.26
CA GLY A 35 11.53 18.56 -6.54
C GLY A 35 11.54 17.16 -7.12
N PHE A 36 10.37 16.64 -7.53
CA PHE A 36 10.28 15.34 -8.20
C PHE A 36 11.05 15.33 -9.53
N ARG A 37 10.92 16.36 -10.36
CA ARG A 37 11.68 16.50 -11.63
C ARG A 37 13.19 16.59 -11.37
N MET A 38 13.61 17.39 -10.40
CA MET A 38 15.02 17.51 -10.02
C MET A 38 15.60 16.18 -9.50
N SER A 39 14.81 15.36 -8.80
CA SER A 39 15.27 14.07 -8.29
C SER A 39 15.48 13.02 -9.39
N THR A 40 14.81 13.15 -10.54
CA THR A 40 14.74 12.12 -11.59
C THR A 40 16.11 11.65 -12.11
N PRO A 41 17.06 12.54 -12.51
CA PRO A 41 18.37 12.09 -13.00
C PRO A 41 19.18 11.36 -11.92
N TYR A 42 19.13 11.84 -10.69
CA TYR A 42 19.85 11.24 -9.57
C TYR A 42 19.26 9.86 -9.20
N ARG A 43 17.95 9.71 -9.23
CA ARG A 43 17.28 8.44 -9.03
C ARG A 43 17.68 7.41 -10.09
N ARG A 44 17.70 7.80 -11.37
CA ARG A 44 18.14 6.93 -12.47
C ARG A 44 19.58 6.48 -12.26
N LEU A 45 20.47 7.40 -11.90
CA LEU A 45 21.87 7.10 -11.66
C LEU A 45 22.05 6.11 -10.50
N ALA A 46 21.35 6.35 -9.37
CA ALA A 46 21.41 5.45 -8.22
C ALA A 46 20.82 4.06 -8.52
N ILE A 47 19.70 3.97 -9.26
CA ILE A 47 19.10 2.69 -9.64
C ILE A 47 20.02 1.89 -10.55
N ASN A 48 20.65 2.53 -11.54
CA ASN A 48 21.63 1.87 -12.40
C ASN A 48 22.85 1.40 -11.59
N TRP A 49 23.31 2.19 -10.63
CA TRP A 49 24.40 1.82 -9.74
C TRP A 49 24.06 0.64 -8.84
N LEU A 50 22.87 0.60 -8.30
CA LEU A 50 22.38 -0.48 -7.44
C LEU A 50 22.29 -1.82 -8.18
N ASN A 51 22.18 -1.82 -9.50
CA ASN A 51 22.10 -3.04 -10.32
C ASN A 51 21.10 -4.06 -9.75
N GLU A 52 19.87 -3.63 -9.53
CA GLU A 52 18.76 -4.41 -8.96
C GLU A 52 18.91 -4.82 -7.48
N GLN A 53 20.03 -4.50 -6.83
CA GLN A 53 20.20 -4.80 -5.40
C GLN A 53 19.21 -4.02 -4.53
N PRO A 54 18.71 -4.64 -3.46
CA PRO A 54 17.87 -3.97 -2.50
C PRO A 54 18.67 -3.01 -1.61
N VAL A 55 17.94 -2.10 -0.96
CA VAL A 55 18.50 -1.11 -0.03
C VAL A 55 17.76 -1.16 1.29
N ASP A 56 18.49 -1.35 2.38
CA ASP A 56 17.98 -1.20 3.74
C ASP A 56 17.92 0.29 4.10
N THR A 57 16.77 0.75 4.53
CA THR A 57 16.53 2.15 4.87
C THR A 57 15.55 2.28 6.02
N VAL A 58 15.52 3.46 6.65
CA VAL A 58 14.46 3.83 7.57
C VAL A 58 13.60 4.91 6.92
N LEU A 59 12.30 4.65 6.82
CA LEU A 59 11.30 5.60 6.39
C LEU A 59 10.25 5.74 7.48
N TRP A 60 9.89 6.98 7.83
CA TRP A 60 8.85 7.26 8.83
C TRP A 60 9.01 6.44 10.13
N ASN A 61 10.25 6.29 10.61
CA ASN A 61 10.67 5.49 11.77
C ASN A 61 10.44 3.96 11.63
N ALA A 62 10.15 3.44 10.45
CA ALA A 62 10.06 2.01 10.17
C ALA A 62 11.28 1.52 9.36
N ARG A 63 11.81 0.36 9.71
CA ARG A 63 12.87 -0.33 8.97
C ARG A 63 12.28 -1.01 7.75
N MET A 64 12.86 -0.78 6.57
CA MET A 64 12.39 -1.36 5.31
C MET A 64 13.56 -1.76 4.43
N ARG A 65 13.41 -2.90 3.75
CA ARG A 65 14.25 -3.28 2.60
C ARG A 65 13.46 -3.02 1.33
N LEU A 66 13.98 -2.14 0.47
CA LEU A 66 13.30 -1.68 -0.75
C LEU A 66 14.08 -2.08 -1.99
N TYR A 67 13.36 -2.43 -3.06
CA TYR A 67 13.87 -2.84 -4.37
C TYR A 67 13.47 -1.80 -5.44
N PRO A 68 14.14 -0.65 -5.51
CA PRO A 68 13.68 0.51 -6.29
C PRO A 68 13.76 0.32 -7.81
N ALA A 69 14.44 -0.71 -8.30
CA ALA A 69 14.60 -0.93 -9.72
C ALA A 69 13.31 -1.42 -10.43
N ARG A 70 12.45 -2.14 -9.71
CA ARG A 70 11.29 -2.83 -10.29
C ARG A 70 9.95 -2.51 -9.63
N ASN A 71 9.90 -1.54 -8.75
CA ASN A 71 8.68 -1.13 -8.07
C ASN A 71 8.68 0.40 -7.96
N SER A 72 7.71 1.03 -8.62
CA SER A 72 7.60 2.49 -8.68
C SER A 72 7.28 3.10 -7.32
N CYS A 73 6.46 2.43 -6.50
CA CYS A 73 6.14 2.88 -5.15
C CYS A 73 7.39 2.87 -4.25
N GLU A 74 8.17 1.77 -4.26
CA GLU A 74 9.42 1.66 -3.50
C GLU A 74 10.46 2.69 -3.96
N LYS A 75 10.59 2.88 -5.27
CA LYS A 75 11.45 3.92 -5.84
C LYS A 75 11.08 5.32 -5.33
N ASN A 76 9.80 5.67 -5.39
CA ASN A 76 9.32 6.97 -4.96
C ASN A 76 9.51 7.15 -3.44
N ALA A 77 9.12 6.16 -2.64
CA ALA A 77 9.29 6.19 -1.20
C ALA A 77 10.76 6.26 -0.77
N LEU A 78 11.68 5.52 -1.45
CA LEU A 78 13.10 5.52 -1.12
C LEU A 78 13.74 6.89 -1.34
N PHE A 79 13.54 7.48 -2.53
CA PHE A 79 14.27 8.68 -2.94
C PHE A 79 13.59 10.00 -2.55
N THR A 80 12.26 10.02 -2.51
CA THR A 80 11.48 11.23 -2.21
C THR A 80 10.37 10.97 -1.19
N PRO A 81 10.69 10.42 0.01
CA PRO A 81 9.68 10.08 1.01
C PRO A 81 8.86 11.28 1.51
N GLN A 82 9.43 12.49 1.42
CA GLN A 82 8.73 13.74 1.77
C GLN A 82 7.60 14.07 0.79
N ALA A 83 7.68 13.60 -0.46
CA ALA A 83 6.70 13.86 -1.52
C ALA A 83 5.79 12.64 -1.80
N PHE A 84 6.03 11.50 -1.14
CA PHE A 84 5.24 10.28 -1.34
C PHE A 84 3.89 10.43 -0.65
N ASP A 85 2.81 10.42 -1.39
CA ASP A 85 1.41 10.43 -0.94
C ASP A 85 1.15 11.33 0.28
N VAL A 86 1.52 12.61 0.13
CA VAL A 86 1.54 13.58 1.26
C VAL A 86 0.15 13.83 1.81
N ILE A 87 -0.88 13.93 0.94
CA ILE A 87 -2.26 14.18 1.34
C ILE A 87 -2.77 13.01 2.18
N GLU A 88 -2.63 11.80 1.66
CA GLU A 88 -3.08 10.56 2.29
C GLU A 88 -2.39 10.35 3.65
N ARG A 89 -1.07 10.51 3.69
CA ARG A 89 -0.30 10.36 4.94
C ARG A 89 -0.63 11.44 5.96
N ASN A 90 -0.93 12.66 5.54
CA ASN A 90 -1.36 13.74 6.46
C ASN A 90 -2.73 13.42 7.04
N VAL A 91 -3.68 12.94 6.22
CA VAL A 91 -5.01 12.53 6.66
C VAL A 91 -4.92 11.40 7.68
N LEU A 92 -4.20 10.32 7.34
CA LEU A 92 -3.97 9.19 8.24
C LEU A 92 -3.24 9.63 9.50
N GLY A 93 -2.19 10.43 9.35
CA GLY A 93 -1.39 10.91 10.46
C GLY A 93 -2.21 11.71 11.47
N ALA A 94 -3.07 12.61 11.01
CA ALA A 94 -3.95 13.38 11.87
C ALA A 94 -4.95 12.50 12.65
N ALA A 95 -5.52 11.48 11.98
CA ALA A 95 -6.43 10.53 12.59
C ALA A 95 -5.73 9.64 13.64
N ILE A 96 -4.54 9.11 13.31
CA ILE A 96 -3.72 8.33 14.23
C ILE A 96 -3.38 9.15 15.48
N ASP A 97 -2.86 10.37 15.30
CA ASP A 97 -2.49 11.25 16.42
C ASP A 97 -3.68 11.56 17.33
N SER A 98 -4.89 11.70 16.75
CA SER A 98 -6.11 11.89 17.53
C SER A 98 -6.44 10.67 18.39
N CYS A 99 -6.32 9.45 17.82
CA CYS A 99 -6.54 8.21 18.57
C CYS A 99 -5.49 8.03 19.68
N VAL A 100 -4.21 8.26 19.37
CA VAL A 100 -3.11 8.16 20.34
C VAL A 100 -3.31 9.12 21.51
N ARG A 101 -3.64 10.40 21.24
CA ARG A 101 -3.95 11.38 22.29
C ARG A 101 -5.14 10.98 23.15
N ALA A 102 -6.11 10.30 22.58
CA ALA A 102 -7.29 9.80 23.28
C ALA A 102 -7.07 8.42 23.95
N SER A 103 -5.86 7.87 23.88
CA SER A 103 -5.53 6.50 24.33
C SER A 103 -6.43 5.43 23.70
N LYS A 104 -6.89 5.66 22.46
CA LYS A 104 -7.73 4.75 21.69
C LYS A 104 -6.88 3.98 20.68
N ARG A 105 -7.35 2.79 20.35
CA ARG A 105 -6.76 1.98 19.26
C ARG A 105 -7.16 2.57 17.91
N PHE A 106 -6.22 2.53 16.98
CA PHE A 106 -6.43 2.88 15.56
C PHE A 106 -6.29 1.60 14.72
N THR A 107 -7.40 1.17 14.12
CA THR A 107 -7.44 -0.01 13.25
C THR A 107 -7.37 0.42 11.79
N PHE A 108 -6.35 -0.05 11.10
CA PHE A 108 -6.12 0.22 9.67
C PHE A 108 -6.18 -1.06 8.85
N VAL A 109 -6.89 -1.01 7.73
CA VAL A 109 -6.97 -2.09 6.75
C VAL A 109 -6.32 -1.59 5.45
N ASP A 110 -5.28 -2.29 4.98
CA ASP A 110 -4.45 -1.95 3.83
C ASP A 110 -4.63 -3.03 2.75
N ILE A 111 -5.51 -2.79 1.78
CA ILE A 111 -5.81 -3.72 0.69
C ILE A 111 -4.97 -3.33 -0.52
N GLY A 112 -4.15 -4.27 -1.02
CA GLY A 112 -3.07 -3.97 -1.93
C GLY A 112 -1.88 -3.36 -1.18
N ALA A 113 -1.50 -4.01 -0.07
CA ALA A 113 -0.49 -3.47 0.85
C ALA A 113 0.90 -3.36 0.22
N ASN A 114 1.13 -4.03 -0.92
CA ASN A 114 2.43 -4.07 -1.58
C ASN A 114 3.53 -4.45 -0.58
N VAL A 115 4.66 -3.77 -0.54
CA VAL A 115 5.75 -4.02 0.42
C VAL A 115 5.53 -3.42 1.80
N GLY A 116 4.33 -2.88 2.07
CA GLY A 116 3.90 -2.38 3.37
C GLY A 116 4.22 -0.91 3.65
N LEU A 117 4.33 -0.07 2.64
CA LEU A 117 4.66 1.35 2.84
C LEU A 117 3.63 2.05 3.75
N TYR A 118 2.33 1.86 3.49
CA TYR A 118 1.27 2.42 4.34
C TYR A 118 1.13 1.68 5.67
N SER A 119 1.14 0.36 5.63
CA SER A 119 1.05 -0.49 6.82
C SER A 119 2.11 -0.12 7.86
N LEU A 120 3.37 0.01 7.43
CA LEU A 120 4.49 0.36 8.31
C LEU A 120 4.46 1.84 8.74
N PHE A 121 4.00 2.76 7.88
CA PHE A 121 3.79 4.15 8.25
C PHE A 121 2.77 4.27 9.39
N VAL A 122 1.61 3.60 9.26
CA VAL A 122 0.54 3.62 10.27
C VAL A 122 1.02 2.98 11.57
N ALA A 123 1.64 1.79 11.49
CA ALA A 123 2.12 1.07 12.66
C ALA A 123 3.21 1.86 13.40
N SER A 124 4.15 2.46 12.68
CA SER A 124 5.19 3.28 13.27
C SER A 124 4.65 4.52 13.97
N ARG A 125 3.68 5.22 13.35
CA ARG A 125 3.12 6.44 13.92
C ARG A 125 2.21 6.18 15.12
N GLY A 126 1.42 5.10 15.06
CA GLY A 126 0.48 4.74 16.13
C GLY A 126 1.12 3.94 17.27
N GLY A 127 2.29 3.34 17.03
CA GLY A 127 2.98 2.50 18.02
C GLY A 127 2.05 1.40 18.55
N THR A 128 1.97 1.25 19.86
CA THR A 128 1.11 0.25 20.53
C THR A 128 -0.39 0.51 20.35
N HIS A 129 -0.78 1.69 19.88
CA HIS A 129 -2.18 2.03 19.60
C HIS A 129 -2.61 1.62 18.18
N ALA A 130 -1.68 1.33 17.26
CA ALA A 130 -2.04 0.90 15.92
C ALA A 130 -2.24 -0.62 15.86
N ARG A 131 -3.25 -1.03 15.08
CA ARG A 131 -3.46 -2.39 14.59
C ARG A 131 -3.64 -2.34 13.09
N VAL A 132 -2.89 -3.13 12.35
CA VAL A 132 -2.92 -3.13 10.89
C VAL A 132 -3.25 -4.52 10.35
N LEU A 133 -4.20 -4.59 9.42
CA LEU A 133 -4.43 -5.74 8.56
C LEU A 133 -3.94 -5.39 7.17
N ALA A 134 -2.86 -6.01 6.73
CA ALA A 134 -2.25 -5.84 5.42
C ALA A 134 -2.63 -7.02 4.52
N VAL A 135 -3.25 -6.75 3.38
CA VAL A 135 -3.70 -7.77 2.43
C VAL A 135 -2.97 -7.58 1.11
N GLU A 136 -2.26 -8.60 0.66
CA GLU A 136 -1.47 -8.57 -0.57
C GLU A 136 -1.46 -9.97 -1.21
N PRO A 137 -1.93 -10.13 -2.46
CA PRO A 137 -2.03 -11.46 -3.07
C PRO A 137 -0.74 -11.98 -3.69
N GLN A 138 0.18 -11.11 -4.14
CA GLN A 138 1.32 -11.53 -4.93
C GLN A 138 2.44 -12.14 -4.06
N PRO A 139 2.75 -13.46 -4.15
CA PRO A 139 3.67 -14.14 -3.24
C PRO A 139 5.03 -13.47 -3.08
N GLY A 140 5.67 -13.06 -4.19
CA GLY A 140 6.98 -12.40 -4.13
C GLY A 140 6.94 -11.01 -3.47
N ILE A 141 5.79 -10.33 -3.48
CA ILE A 141 5.58 -9.07 -2.75
C ILE A 141 5.25 -9.36 -1.29
N VAL A 142 4.42 -10.40 -1.02
CA VAL A 142 4.13 -10.86 0.35
C VAL A 142 5.40 -11.21 1.11
N GLU A 143 6.36 -11.93 0.49
CA GLU A 143 7.64 -12.25 1.13
C GLU A 143 8.41 -10.98 1.54
N ARG A 144 8.41 -9.95 0.69
CA ARG A 144 9.04 -8.65 0.95
C ARG A 144 8.29 -7.86 2.03
N LEU A 145 6.96 -7.86 1.99
CA LEU A 145 6.11 -7.29 3.03
C LEU A 145 6.40 -7.95 4.38
N MET A 146 6.40 -9.28 4.42
CA MET A 146 6.70 -10.04 5.64
C MET A 146 8.12 -9.80 6.16
N PHE A 147 9.11 -9.63 5.26
CA PHE A 147 10.46 -9.23 5.67
C PHE A 147 10.45 -7.86 6.36
N ASN A 148 9.76 -6.89 5.76
CA ASN A 148 9.65 -5.55 6.32
C ASN A 148 8.90 -5.53 7.66
N VAL A 149 7.83 -6.32 7.80
CA VAL A 149 7.10 -6.48 9.07
C VAL A 149 8.01 -7.09 10.14
N ARG A 150 8.69 -8.20 9.84
CA ARG A 150 9.61 -8.86 10.79
C ARG A 150 10.79 -7.97 11.19
N SER A 151 11.18 -7.01 10.34
CA SER A 151 12.23 -6.03 10.67
C SER A 151 11.79 -5.01 11.75
N ASN A 152 10.48 -5.00 12.10
CA ASN A 152 9.87 -4.09 13.08
C ASN A 152 9.03 -4.87 14.11
N PRO A 153 9.64 -5.68 14.98
CA PRO A 153 8.94 -6.67 15.82
C PRO A 153 7.97 -6.07 16.85
N GLY A 154 8.00 -4.75 17.06
CA GLY A 154 7.05 -4.07 17.97
C GLY A 154 5.76 -3.59 17.31
N PHE A 155 5.57 -3.83 15.99
CA PHE A 155 4.38 -3.38 15.27
C PHE A 155 3.32 -4.49 15.21
N ASP A 156 2.06 -4.14 15.47
CA ASP A 156 0.91 -5.04 15.36
C ASP A 156 0.38 -5.03 13.91
N ILE A 157 1.00 -5.83 13.06
CA ILE A 157 0.65 -5.98 11.64
C ILE A 157 0.39 -7.45 11.34
N THR A 158 -0.84 -7.76 10.93
CA THR A 158 -1.22 -9.07 10.39
C THR A 158 -1.18 -9.01 8.87
N VAL A 159 -0.51 -9.97 8.22
CA VAL A 159 -0.42 -10.07 6.75
C VAL A 159 -1.26 -11.23 6.27
N LEU A 160 -2.15 -10.99 5.29
CA LEU A 160 -2.95 -12.00 4.63
C LEU A 160 -2.56 -12.11 3.15
N PRO A 161 -2.08 -13.27 2.68
CA PRO A 161 -1.62 -13.48 1.31
C PRO A 161 -2.78 -13.89 0.38
N VAL A 162 -3.77 -13.01 0.21
CA VAL A 162 -4.98 -13.27 -0.59
C VAL A 162 -5.37 -12.05 -1.42
N ALA A 163 -6.09 -12.23 -2.51
CA ALA A 163 -6.77 -11.15 -3.22
C ALA A 163 -8.14 -10.88 -2.57
N VAL A 164 -8.60 -9.63 -2.62
CA VAL A 164 -9.93 -9.25 -2.15
C VAL A 164 -10.86 -9.12 -3.35
N THR A 165 -11.95 -9.88 -3.33
CA THR A 165 -12.99 -9.88 -4.37
C THR A 165 -14.39 -10.04 -3.76
N ASP A 166 -15.38 -10.27 -4.62
CA ASP A 166 -16.78 -10.49 -4.22
C ASP A 166 -17.04 -11.88 -3.62
N ARG A 167 -16.15 -12.86 -3.82
CA ARG A 167 -16.36 -14.25 -3.44
C ARG A 167 -15.09 -14.98 -3.04
N GLU A 168 -15.25 -16.10 -2.35
CA GLU A 168 -14.20 -17.09 -2.10
C GLU A 168 -13.90 -17.88 -3.37
N GLY A 169 -12.61 -18.16 -3.62
CA GLY A 169 -12.16 -18.91 -4.79
C GLY A 169 -10.70 -18.59 -5.14
N GLU A 170 -10.44 -18.54 -6.43
CA GLU A 170 -9.13 -18.24 -6.99
C GLU A 170 -9.29 -17.31 -8.20
N ILE A 171 -8.28 -16.51 -8.47
CA ILE A 171 -8.26 -15.58 -9.60
C ILE A 171 -6.86 -15.49 -10.20
N ASP A 172 -6.81 -15.20 -11.50
CA ASP A 172 -5.56 -14.92 -12.18
C ASP A 172 -5.16 -13.46 -12.01
N LEU A 173 -3.98 -13.23 -11.42
CA LEU A 173 -3.32 -11.94 -11.42
C LEU A 173 -2.36 -11.86 -12.60
N VAL A 174 -2.45 -10.80 -13.37
CA VAL A 174 -1.48 -10.47 -14.41
C VAL A 174 -0.39 -9.59 -13.82
N ILE A 175 0.82 -10.14 -13.72
CA ILE A 175 1.97 -9.41 -13.16
C ILE A 175 2.67 -8.68 -14.30
N GLN A 176 2.76 -7.36 -14.24
CA GLN A 176 3.55 -6.57 -15.17
C GLN A 176 5.04 -6.80 -14.93
N VAL A 177 5.74 -7.29 -15.95
CA VAL A 177 7.18 -7.64 -15.86
C VAL A 177 8.05 -6.42 -15.56
N ARG A 178 7.66 -5.23 -16.02
CA ARG A 178 8.45 -3.99 -15.89
C ARG A 178 8.18 -3.19 -14.61
N ASP A 179 6.97 -3.27 -14.07
CA ASP A 179 6.63 -2.60 -12.80
C ASP A 179 5.70 -3.49 -11.97
N ARG A 180 6.23 -4.08 -10.91
CA ARG A 180 5.49 -5.02 -10.06
C ARG A 180 4.50 -4.35 -9.11
N ALA A 181 4.51 -3.03 -9.03
CA ALA A 181 3.48 -2.30 -8.31
C ALA A 181 2.14 -2.30 -9.07
N GLY A 182 2.16 -2.48 -10.39
CA GLY A 182 0.99 -2.44 -11.27
C GLY A 182 0.42 -3.82 -11.63
N SER A 183 0.41 -4.80 -10.71
CA SER A 183 -0.28 -6.08 -10.93
C SER A 183 -1.79 -5.88 -10.84
N HIS A 184 -2.56 -6.40 -11.79
CA HIS A 184 -4.01 -6.24 -11.84
C HIS A 184 -4.73 -7.58 -12.04
N VAL A 185 -6.01 -7.61 -11.68
CA VAL A 185 -6.89 -8.76 -11.88
C VAL A 185 -7.21 -8.92 -13.37
N ASP A 186 -7.09 -10.14 -13.91
CA ASP A 186 -7.53 -10.46 -15.26
C ASP A 186 -9.07 -10.55 -15.31
N ARG A 187 -9.71 -9.56 -15.90
CA ARG A 187 -11.17 -9.53 -16.12
C ARG A 187 -11.58 -10.18 -17.43
N GLY A 188 -10.68 -10.92 -18.10
CA GLY A 188 -10.97 -11.58 -19.38
C GLY A 188 -10.97 -10.64 -20.60
N GLU A 189 -10.55 -9.39 -20.45
CA GLU A 189 -10.35 -8.50 -21.57
C GLU A 189 -9.12 -8.92 -22.36
N ALA A 190 -9.27 -9.10 -23.67
CA ALA A 190 -8.23 -9.52 -24.61
C ALA A 190 -7.18 -8.42 -24.87
N ARG A 191 -6.67 -7.77 -23.83
CA ARG A 191 -5.45 -6.99 -23.92
C ARG A 191 -4.30 -7.97 -23.77
N ALA A 192 -3.69 -8.34 -24.91
CA ALA A 192 -2.43 -9.10 -24.95
C ALA A 192 -1.35 -8.33 -24.18
N HIS A 193 -1.31 -8.51 -22.86
CA HIS A 193 -0.24 -8.01 -22.04
C HIS A 193 0.73 -9.16 -21.84
N ASP A 194 1.99 -8.97 -22.22
CA ASP A 194 3.13 -9.84 -21.91
C ASP A 194 3.37 -9.86 -20.39
N GLY A 195 2.46 -10.46 -19.62
CA GLY A 195 2.51 -10.59 -18.17
C GLY A 195 2.53 -12.06 -17.76
N GLU A 196 3.25 -12.37 -16.68
CA GLU A 196 3.18 -13.66 -16.01
C GLU A 196 1.82 -13.76 -15.29
N ARG A 197 1.04 -14.82 -15.57
CA ARG A 197 -0.22 -15.09 -14.84
C ARG A 197 0.08 -15.86 -13.59
N LEU A 198 -0.46 -15.41 -12.48
CA LEU A 198 -0.33 -16.03 -11.18
C LEU A 198 -1.69 -16.32 -10.59
N HIS A 199 -1.93 -17.59 -10.27
CA HIS A 199 -3.14 -18.05 -9.63
C HIS A 199 -3.08 -17.80 -8.13
N VAL A 200 -4.02 -17.03 -7.59
CA VAL A 200 -4.02 -16.62 -6.17
C VAL A 200 -5.40 -16.82 -5.55
N PRO A 201 -5.46 -17.15 -4.25
CA PRO A 201 -6.72 -17.29 -3.54
C PRO A 201 -7.42 -15.94 -3.40
N THR A 202 -8.76 -15.97 -3.43
CA THR A 202 -9.62 -14.79 -3.22
C THR A 202 -10.53 -14.96 -2.03
N ARG A 203 -10.82 -13.85 -1.33
CA ARG A 203 -11.74 -13.78 -0.21
C ARG A 203 -12.52 -12.47 -0.18
N PRO A 204 -13.80 -12.47 0.21
CA PRO A 204 -14.54 -11.24 0.47
C PRO A 204 -13.97 -10.47 1.66
N LEU A 205 -13.99 -9.13 1.58
CA LEU A 205 -13.46 -8.27 2.65
C LEU A 205 -14.12 -8.56 4.01
N LEU A 206 -15.44 -8.76 4.06
CA LEU A 206 -16.15 -9.09 5.32
C LEU A 206 -15.66 -10.38 5.95
N ALA A 207 -15.33 -11.40 5.15
CA ALA A 207 -14.78 -12.66 5.66
C ALA A 207 -13.40 -12.46 6.29
N LEU A 208 -12.52 -11.68 5.62
CA LEU A 208 -11.19 -11.35 6.15
C LEU A 208 -11.25 -10.56 7.46
N LEU A 209 -12.18 -9.60 7.56
CA LEU A 209 -12.37 -8.81 8.77
C LEU A 209 -12.87 -9.68 9.94
N ALA A 210 -13.78 -10.60 9.68
CA ALA A 210 -14.28 -11.55 10.68
C ALA A 210 -13.17 -12.49 11.16
N GLU A 211 -12.39 -13.07 10.26
CA GLU A 211 -11.24 -13.92 10.57
C GLU A 211 -10.18 -13.18 11.39
N ALA A 212 -9.89 -11.93 11.02
CA ALA A 212 -8.96 -11.08 11.75
C ALA A 212 -9.55 -10.52 13.07
N ASN A 213 -10.80 -10.85 13.44
CA ASN A 213 -11.49 -10.31 14.61
C ASN A 213 -11.45 -8.75 14.65
N ILE A 214 -11.79 -8.12 13.51
CA ILE A 214 -11.91 -6.68 13.37
C ILE A 214 -13.39 -6.31 13.43
N ALA A 215 -13.79 -5.61 14.50
CA ALA A 215 -15.17 -5.17 14.72
C ALA A 215 -15.41 -3.70 14.34
N ALA A 216 -14.35 -2.92 14.13
CA ALA A 216 -14.42 -1.53 13.69
C ALA A 216 -13.14 -1.15 12.94
N ILE A 217 -13.28 -0.26 11.95
CA ILE A 217 -12.19 0.20 11.11
C ILE A 217 -12.13 1.74 11.21
N ASP A 218 -10.96 2.29 11.59
CA ASP A 218 -10.74 3.73 11.58
C ASP A 218 -10.37 4.24 10.19
N ALA A 219 -9.52 3.51 9.47
CA ALA A 219 -9.20 3.82 8.09
C ALA A 219 -8.99 2.55 7.25
N LEU A 220 -9.38 2.63 5.98
CA LEU A 220 -9.16 1.62 4.96
C LEU A 220 -8.49 2.26 3.75
N LYS A 221 -7.43 1.64 3.25
CA LYS A 221 -6.86 1.92 1.93
C LYS A 221 -7.17 0.75 1.01
N ILE A 222 -7.54 1.06 -0.22
CA ILE A 222 -7.66 0.07 -1.27
C ILE A 222 -7.02 0.59 -2.56
N ASP A 223 -6.13 -0.23 -3.12
CA ASP A 223 -5.34 0.08 -4.29
C ASP A 223 -4.93 -1.27 -4.90
N ILE A 224 -5.81 -1.81 -5.74
CA ILE A 224 -5.72 -3.16 -6.33
C ILE A 224 -5.86 -3.13 -7.85
N GLU A 225 -5.45 -1.99 -8.41
CA GLU A 225 -5.19 -1.80 -9.83
C GLU A 225 -6.39 -2.15 -10.75
N GLY A 226 -7.58 -1.67 -10.36
CA GLY A 226 -8.81 -1.77 -11.16
C GLY A 226 -9.82 -2.83 -10.71
N ALA A 227 -9.61 -3.48 -9.56
CA ALA A 227 -10.57 -4.43 -8.97
C ALA A 227 -11.25 -3.88 -7.69
N GLU A 228 -11.15 -2.57 -7.44
CA GLU A 228 -11.66 -1.91 -6.24
C GLU A 228 -13.18 -2.11 -6.10
N ASP A 229 -13.92 -2.06 -7.22
CA ASP A 229 -15.36 -2.27 -7.22
C ASP A 229 -15.75 -3.72 -6.88
N LEU A 230 -14.97 -4.72 -7.32
CA LEU A 230 -15.21 -6.13 -6.96
C LEU A 230 -15.05 -6.35 -5.46
N ALA A 231 -14.14 -5.64 -4.81
CA ALA A 231 -13.91 -5.75 -3.38
C ALA A 231 -14.87 -4.89 -2.55
N LEU A 232 -15.06 -3.62 -2.95
CA LEU A 232 -15.80 -2.63 -2.15
C LEU A 232 -17.30 -2.69 -2.34
N ALA A 233 -17.83 -2.97 -3.55
CA ALA A 233 -19.27 -2.95 -3.76
C ALA A 233 -20.02 -3.96 -2.87
N PRO A 234 -19.61 -5.23 -2.76
CA PRO A 234 -20.25 -6.17 -1.84
C PRO A 234 -20.06 -5.77 -0.37
N PHE A 235 -18.87 -5.25 -0.01
CA PHE A 235 -18.62 -4.75 1.33
C PHE A 235 -19.53 -3.58 1.69
N LEU A 236 -19.60 -2.56 0.86
CA LEU A 236 -20.46 -1.38 1.10
C LEU A 236 -21.94 -1.75 1.18
N ARG A 237 -22.41 -2.73 0.41
CA ARG A 237 -23.82 -3.19 0.46
C ARG A 237 -24.16 -3.94 1.75
N ALA A 238 -23.22 -4.77 2.25
CA ALA A 238 -23.50 -5.74 3.32
C ALA A 238 -22.93 -5.37 4.68
N ALA A 239 -21.91 -4.50 4.74
CA ALA A 239 -21.26 -4.14 6.01
C ALA A 239 -22.21 -3.44 6.98
N PRO A 240 -22.22 -3.86 8.26
CA PRO A 240 -22.92 -3.11 9.28
C PRO A 240 -22.27 -1.73 9.49
N PRO A 241 -23.01 -0.70 9.96
CA PRO A 241 -22.47 0.64 10.13
C PRO A 241 -21.20 0.71 10.98
N THR A 242 -21.04 -0.18 11.95
CA THR A 242 -19.87 -0.25 12.83
C THR A 242 -18.57 -0.66 12.12
N LEU A 243 -18.68 -1.39 11.01
CA LEU A 243 -17.54 -1.82 10.19
C LEU A 243 -17.19 -0.83 9.07
N LEU A 244 -18.05 0.14 8.79
CA LEU A 244 -17.75 1.15 7.78
C LEU A 244 -16.56 2.01 8.24
N PRO A 245 -15.44 2.06 7.49
CA PRO A 245 -14.28 2.84 7.89
C PRO A 245 -14.62 4.34 7.95
N ARG A 246 -14.09 5.04 8.95
CA ARG A 246 -14.28 6.51 9.07
C ARG A 246 -13.56 7.27 7.97
N ILE A 247 -12.44 6.71 7.50
CA ILE A 247 -11.63 7.25 6.41
C ILE A 247 -11.40 6.13 5.40
N MET A 248 -11.63 6.43 4.13
CA MET A 248 -11.34 5.53 3.03
C MET A 248 -10.41 6.22 2.02
N LEU A 249 -9.29 5.59 1.73
CA LEU A 249 -8.36 5.97 0.67
C LEU A 249 -8.59 5.02 -0.50
N LEU A 250 -9.02 5.55 -1.63
CA LEU A 250 -9.42 4.79 -2.80
C LEU A 250 -8.61 5.25 -4.01
N GLU A 251 -7.90 4.34 -4.69
CA GLU A 251 -7.33 4.65 -5.99
C GLU A 251 -8.45 4.84 -7.00
N GLU A 252 -8.45 5.98 -7.71
CA GLU A 252 -9.47 6.27 -8.72
C GLU A 252 -9.13 5.59 -10.03
N ARG A 253 -10.05 4.75 -10.51
CA ARG A 253 -9.94 4.08 -11.80
C ARG A 253 -11.18 4.34 -12.68
N PRO A 254 -11.00 4.55 -13.99
CA PRO A 254 -12.12 4.82 -14.89
C PRO A 254 -12.89 3.56 -15.31
N ASP A 255 -12.37 2.38 -15.03
CA ASP A 255 -12.80 1.08 -15.55
C ASP A 255 -13.61 0.23 -14.57
N TRP A 256 -14.13 0.84 -13.49
CA TRP A 256 -15.05 0.16 -12.56
C TRP A 256 -16.38 -0.16 -13.25
N GLU A 257 -16.83 -1.40 -13.14
CA GLU A 257 -18.16 -1.81 -13.62
C GLU A 257 -19.29 -1.34 -12.70
N THR A 258 -19.00 -1.24 -11.41
CA THR A 258 -19.93 -0.70 -10.41
C THR A 258 -19.57 0.75 -10.09
N ASP A 259 -20.56 1.64 -10.11
CA ASP A 259 -20.38 3.02 -9.69
C ASP A 259 -20.20 3.10 -8.15
N LEU A 260 -18.94 3.07 -7.74
CA LEU A 260 -18.57 3.19 -6.32
C LEU A 260 -18.94 4.54 -5.71
N TYR A 261 -19.01 5.61 -6.50
CA TYR A 261 -19.39 6.93 -5.98
C TYR A 261 -20.86 6.96 -5.50
N VAL A 262 -21.74 6.25 -6.22
CA VAL A 262 -23.15 6.11 -5.80
C VAL A 262 -23.20 5.35 -4.48
N LEU A 263 -22.57 4.18 -4.39
CA LEU A 263 -22.58 3.35 -3.19
C LEU A 263 -21.96 4.07 -1.98
N LEU A 264 -20.85 4.77 -2.16
CA LEU A 264 -20.22 5.55 -1.09
C LEU A 264 -21.15 6.63 -0.57
N ARG A 265 -21.83 7.36 -1.46
CA ARG A 265 -22.81 8.41 -1.08
C ARG A 265 -24.01 7.84 -0.34
N GLU A 266 -24.56 6.70 -0.79
CA GLU A 266 -25.66 5.99 -0.12
C GLU A 266 -25.28 5.56 1.31
N ARG A 267 -23.98 5.26 1.53
CA ARG A 267 -23.45 4.92 2.86
C ARG A 267 -23.01 6.13 3.69
N GLY A 268 -23.29 7.36 3.22
CA GLY A 268 -23.03 8.61 3.92
C GLY A 268 -21.61 9.15 3.76
N TYR A 269 -20.80 8.61 2.85
CA TYR A 269 -19.46 9.14 2.61
C TYR A 269 -19.50 10.44 1.80
N VAL A 270 -18.62 11.36 2.18
CA VAL A 270 -18.31 12.56 1.41
C VAL A 270 -16.84 12.54 1.00
N GLN A 271 -16.57 12.97 -0.23
CA GLN A 271 -15.18 13.14 -0.68
C GLN A 271 -14.58 14.36 0.04
N ALA A 272 -13.56 14.14 0.85
CA ALA A 272 -12.90 15.17 1.64
C ALA A 272 -11.66 15.75 0.93
N GLU A 273 -10.86 14.89 0.29
CA GLU A 273 -9.62 15.27 -0.36
C GLU A 273 -9.46 14.50 -1.69
N ARG A 274 -8.60 15.02 -2.56
CA ARG A 274 -8.18 14.35 -3.80
C ARG A 274 -6.71 14.60 -4.03
N SER A 275 -5.95 13.56 -4.26
CA SER A 275 -4.57 13.63 -4.74
C SER A 275 -4.52 13.35 -6.25
N ARG A 276 -3.34 13.07 -6.75
CA ARG A 276 -3.16 12.75 -8.18
C ARG A 276 -3.80 11.42 -8.57
N PHE A 277 -3.79 10.43 -7.68
CA PHE A 277 -4.21 9.07 -7.95
C PHE A 277 -5.29 8.57 -6.99
N ASN A 278 -5.40 9.19 -5.82
CA ASN A 278 -6.28 8.72 -4.76
C ASN A 278 -7.35 9.75 -4.40
N LEU A 279 -8.48 9.21 -4.00
CA LEU A 279 -9.59 9.92 -3.38
C LEU A 279 -9.64 9.61 -1.89
N VAL A 280 -9.93 10.60 -1.09
CA VAL A 280 -10.15 10.43 0.34
C VAL A 280 -11.62 10.66 0.63
N PHE A 281 -12.29 9.66 1.15
CA PHE A 281 -13.66 9.73 1.62
C PHE A 281 -13.71 9.68 3.15
N ARG A 282 -14.69 10.37 3.73
CA ARG A 282 -14.96 10.35 5.16
C ARG A 282 -16.45 10.22 5.42
N VAL A 283 -16.81 9.58 6.53
CA VAL A 283 -18.15 9.70 7.13
C VAL A 283 -18.13 10.96 8.00
N PRO A 284 -19.11 11.85 7.88
CA PRO A 284 -19.23 13.08 8.67
C PRO A 284 -19.28 12.86 10.19
#